data_5e5425698354839e2652e1439b6bec0e
#
_entry.id   5e5425698354839e2652e1439b6bec0e
#
_cell.length_a   1.000
_cell.length_b   1.000
_cell.length_c   1.000
_cell.angle_alpha   90.00
_cell.angle_beta   90.00
_cell.angle_gamma   90.00
#
_symmetry.space_group_name_H-M   'P 1'
#
loop_
_entity.id
_entity.type
_entity.pdbx_description
1 polymer ?
#
loop_
_entity_poly.entity_id
_entity_poly.type
_entity_poly.pdbx_seq_one_letter_code
_entity_poly.pdbx_strand_id
1 'polypeptide(L)'
;MEKNRERKYQKSEKKHFCSKVILLLLIIPFFRPDFISEMSDSSWINIIFVIWRMTAFFFILGKYGIDFLKNPELDRNFIVIVIYEIILLYSSIYNQEMIKERLIDIANFLGIYFIYISYGKQQPKLFIKVNFQFFSFLVWTNAVLTVIFPHGLNRAVDNSARVNFLGKDNTITLIFILTIVFCALYHNIFPRNPAPFLTTVVICTLQFYYMSGSGIVVTVVLILYLCFVSDWNWINRLLNGNLMFMIYMILEVMIVFLNHIEFLNPLFFWLNKASTFTDRRYYWDTAIYQFLDSPFWGQGNGITYLWNNNYYSHNSFLDILLKGGIAGTVLWCVMVLYLINRVKLKKNLRVKGFIVCCFFCFLLTGLMEGLEDRIAFNAFLSVLPVLNRMEETEMLRNKLINSGSQIKKHAKPVIKYSK
;
A
#
# COMPACT_ATOMS: atom_id res chain seq x y z
N MET A 1 13.36 13.87 44.30
CA MET A 1 13.82 13.50 42.94
C MET A 1 12.89 12.48 42.26
N GLU A 2 12.38 11.49 42.95
CA GLU A 2 11.49 10.43 42.46
C GLU A 2 10.16 10.98 41.86
N LYS A 3 9.47 11.84 42.58
CA LYS A 3 8.21 12.47 42.16
C LYS A 3 8.32 13.25 40.83
N ASN A 4 9.50 13.84 40.54
CA ASN A 4 9.77 14.53 39.28
C ASN A 4 10.06 13.56 38.10
N ARG A 5 10.64 12.35 38.42
CA ARG A 5 10.83 11.27 37.42
C ARG A 5 9.49 10.65 37.05
N GLU A 6 8.63 10.38 37.99
CA GLU A 6 7.29 9.83 37.76
C GLU A 6 6.43 10.78 36.92
N ARG A 7 6.40 12.08 37.29
CA ARG A 7 5.67 13.10 36.49
C ARG A 7 6.20 13.19 35.05
N LYS A 8 7.51 13.09 34.85
CA LYS A 8 8.13 13.12 33.52
C LYS A 8 7.79 11.86 32.71
N TYR A 9 7.74 10.71 33.38
CA TYR A 9 7.35 9.44 32.79
C TYR A 9 5.87 9.45 32.39
N GLN A 10 4.96 9.83 33.29
CA GLN A 10 3.52 9.95 33.00
C GLN A 10 3.22 10.96 31.87
N LYS A 11 3.94 12.09 31.83
CA LYS A 11 3.80 13.08 30.75
C LYS A 11 4.28 12.50 29.40
N SER A 12 5.31 11.68 29.39
CA SER A 12 5.82 10.99 28.20
C SER A 12 4.83 9.93 27.69
N GLU A 13 4.28 9.10 28.58
CA GLU A 13 3.27 8.09 28.22
C GLU A 13 2.00 8.73 27.67
N LYS A 14 1.49 9.79 28.33
CA LYS A 14 0.32 10.52 27.88
C LYS A 14 0.53 11.15 26.49
N LYS A 15 1.73 11.68 26.20
CA LYS A 15 2.10 12.20 24.88
C LYS A 15 2.12 11.11 23.81
N HIS A 16 2.68 9.93 24.14
CA HIS A 16 2.70 8.77 23.23
C HIS A 16 1.30 8.23 22.94
N PHE A 17 0.46 8.14 23.96
CA PHE A 17 -0.94 7.71 23.81
C PHE A 17 -1.72 8.67 22.90
N CYS A 18 -1.63 9.99 23.13
CA CYS A 18 -2.26 11.00 22.29
C CYS A 18 -1.81 10.89 20.83
N SER A 19 -0.50 10.74 20.58
CA SER A 19 0.02 10.58 19.22
C SER A 19 -0.49 9.31 18.52
N LYS A 20 -0.67 8.21 19.27
CA LYS A 20 -1.23 6.96 18.75
C LYS A 20 -2.70 7.15 18.31
N VAL A 21 -3.52 7.74 19.16
CA VAL A 21 -4.95 7.96 18.89
C VAL A 21 -5.13 8.90 17.69
N ILE A 22 -4.37 9.99 17.65
CA ILE A 22 -4.43 10.94 16.53
C ILE A 22 -4.06 10.25 15.21
N LEU A 23 -2.98 9.46 15.20
CA LEU A 23 -2.56 8.74 14.00
C LEU A 23 -3.63 7.75 13.53
N LEU A 24 -4.28 7.02 14.44
CA LEU A 24 -5.39 6.13 14.10
C LEU A 24 -6.57 6.90 13.50
N LEU A 25 -6.99 8.00 14.14
CA LEU A 25 -8.08 8.84 13.65
C LEU A 25 -7.81 9.44 12.26
N LEU A 26 -6.54 9.66 11.92
CA LEU A 26 -6.13 10.14 10.61
C LEU A 26 -6.13 9.03 9.55
N ILE A 27 -5.78 7.79 9.91
CA ILE A 27 -5.66 6.68 8.95
C ILE A 27 -7.03 6.05 8.64
N ILE A 28 -7.86 5.82 9.65
CA ILE A 28 -9.14 5.10 9.54
C ILE A 28 -10.00 5.56 8.35
N PRO A 29 -10.24 6.88 8.12
CA PRO A 29 -11.17 7.30 7.09
C PRO A 29 -10.69 7.01 5.65
N PHE A 30 -9.40 6.76 5.46
CA PHE A 30 -8.85 6.38 4.15
C PHE A 30 -9.04 4.88 3.86
N PHE A 31 -9.09 4.04 4.88
CA PHE A 31 -9.25 2.57 4.74
C PHE A 31 -10.65 2.12 5.18
N ARG A 32 -11.65 2.82 4.68
CA ARG A 32 -13.04 2.42 4.88
C ARG A 32 -13.25 1.01 4.30
N PRO A 33 -13.85 0.06 5.06
CA PRO A 33 -14.23 -1.24 4.52
C PRO A 33 -15.20 -1.10 3.34
N ASP A 34 -14.93 -1.81 2.23
CA ASP A 34 -15.75 -1.72 1.02
C ASP A 34 -17.17 -2.22 1.24
N PHE A 35 -17.39 -3.13 2.21
CA PHE A 35 -18.73 -3.54 2.64
C PHE A 35 -19.64 -2.35 2.92
N ILE A 36 -19.12 -1.28 3.54
CA ILE A 36 -19.91 -0.07 3.85
C ILE A 36 -20.35 0.65 2.57
N SER A 37 -19.54 0.62 1.51
CA SER A 37 -19.88 1.27 0.24
C SER A 37 -20.93 0.51 -0.58
N GLU A 38 -20.98 -0.80 -0.42
CA GLU A 38 -21.90 -1.68 -1.16
C GLU A 38 -23.26 -1.87 -0.45
N MET A 39 -23.47 -1.30 0.74
CA MET A 39 -24.75 -1.31 1.42
C MET A 39 -25.69 -0.26 0.80
N SER A 40 -26.84 -0.69 0.30
CA SER A 40 -27.86 0.17 -0.34
C SER A 40 -28.30 1.35 0.53
N ASP A 41 -28.39 1.16 1.84
CA ASP A 41 -28.90 2.15 2.80
C ASP A 41 -27.80 2.95 3.52
N SER A 42 -26.52 2.82 3.07
CA SER A 42 -25.37 3.39 3.76
C SER A 42 -24.97 4.81 3.30
N SER A 43 -25.81 5.50 2.54
CA SER A 43 -25.47 6.81 1.98
C SER A 43 -24.98 7.81 3.06
N TRP A 44 -25.61 7.86 4.23
CA TRP A 44 -25.22 8.74 5.33
C TRP A 44 -23.86 8.32 5.97
N ILE A 45 -23.58 7.02 6.08
CA ILE A 45 -22.30 6.51 6.57
C ILE A 45 -21.19 6.91 5.59
N ASN A 46 -21.44 6.78 4.28
CA ASN A 46 -20.53 7.19 3.24
C ASN A 46 -20.19 8.69 3.34
N ILE A 47 -21.19 9.54 3.57
CA ILE A 47 -21.00 10.99 3.77
C ILE A 47 -20.12 11.26 5.00
N ILE A 48 -20.36 10.58 6.13
CA ILE A 48 -19.52 10.72 7.34
C ILE A 48 -18.06 10.36 7.03
N PHE A 49 -17.80 9.25 6.32
CA PHE A 49 -16.43 8.88 5.96
C PHE A 49 -15.78 9.89 5.02
N VAL A 50 -16.51 10.46 4.06
CA VAL A 50 -16.00 11.52 3.18
C VAL A 50 -15.65 12.78 3.98
N ILE A 51 -16.55 13.25 4.84
CA ILE A 51 -16.30 14.43 5.70
C ILE A 51 -15.09 14.17 6.61
N TRP A 52 -15.02 13.01 7.25
CA TRP A 52 -13.90 12.64 8.11
C TRP A 52 -12.58 12.60 7.34
N ARG A 53 -12.58 12.02 6.14
CA ARG A 53 -11.41 11.96 5.26
C ARG A 53 -10.93 13.35 4.84
N MET A 54 -11.85 14.22 4.42
CA MET A 54 -11.51 15.62 4.07
C MET A 54 -10.98 16.39 5.28
N THR A 55 -11.59 16.21 6.46
CA THR A 55 -11.09 16.81 7.71
C THR A 55 -9.68 16.32 8.04
N ALA A 56 -9.43 15.01 7.94
CA ALA A 56 -8.09 14.44 8.14
C ALA A 56 -7.08 14.96 7.11
N PHE A 57 -7.48 15.08 5.84
CA PHE A 57 -6.65 15.64 4.78
C PHE A 57 -6.25 17.09 5.07
N PHE A 58 -7.21 17.99 5.34
CA PHE A 58 -6.88 19.39 5.61
C PHE A 58 -6.07 19.56 6.89
N PHE A 59 -6.36 18.79 7.93
CA PHE A 59 -5.56 18.81 9.17
C PHE A 59 -4.09 18.42 8.90
N ILE A 60 -3.85 17.32 8.17
CA ILE A 60 -2.48 16.87 7.90
C ILE A 60 -1.77 17.76 6.87
N LEU A 61 -2.48 18.31 5.90
CA LEU A 61 -1.97 19.30 4.95
C LEU A 61 -1.48 20.55 5.68
N GLY A 62 -2.27 21.08 6.62
CA GLY A 62 -1.86 22.22 7.45
C GLY A 62 -0.62 21.92 8.28
N LYS A 63 -0.57 20.75 8.92
CA LYS A 63 0.61 20.30 9.68
C LYS A 63 1.84 20.16 8.78
N TYR A 64 1.71 19.51 7.61
CA TYR A 64 2.80 19.36 6.65
C TYR A 64 3.28 20.71 6.12
N GLY A 65 2.37 21.63 5.80
CA GLY A 65 2.69 22.98 5.36
C GLY A 65 3.48 23.77 6.41
N ILE A 66 3.08 23.70 7.69
CA ILE A 66 3.82 24.33 8.79
C ILE A 66 5.23 23.73 8.95
N ASP A 67 5.35 22.40 8.84
CA ASP A 67 6.65 21.72 8.94
C ASP A 67 7.55 22.09 7.74
N PHE A 68 6.98 22.25 6.54
CA PHE A 68 7.68 22.71 5.34
C PHE A 68 8.17 24.15 5.46
N LEU A 69 7.32 25.07 5.99
CA LEU A 69 7.71 26.46 6.20
C LEU A 69 8.87 26.60 7.20
N LYS A 70 8.93 25.71 8.20
CA LYS A 70 10.03 25.69 9.18
C LYS A 70 11.33 25.13 8.61
N ASN A 71 11.25 24.16 7.73
CA ASN A 71 12.38 23.47 7.11
C ASN A 71 12.07 23.24 5.64
N PRO A 72 12.32 24.21 4.77
CA PRO A 72 11.96 24.16 3.35
C PRO A 72 12.91 23.22 2.58
N GLU A 73 12.91 21.94 2.93
CA GLU A 73 13.53 20.90 2.12
C GLU A 73 12.55 20.45 1.05
N LEU A 74 12.93 20.62 -0.21
CA LEU A 74 12.15 20.18 -1.35
C LEU A 74 11.97 18.67 -1.33
N ASP A 75 10.76 18.21 -1.03
CA ASP A 75 10.43 16.78 -1.07
C ASP A 75 10.23 16.32 -2.52
N ARG A 76 11.31 15.78 -3.12
CA ARG A 76 11.30 15.32 -4.51
C ARG A 76 10.27 14.21 -4.74
N ASN A 77 9.94 13.41 -3.73
CA ASN A 77 8.93 12.35 -3.86
C ASN A 77 7.54 12.98 -4.02
N PHE A 78 7.25 14.03 -3.24
CA PHE A 78 6.03 14.81 -3.36
C PHE A 78 5.87 15.42 -4.75
N ILE A 79 6.94 16.02 -5.29
CA ILE A 79 6.91 16.64 -6.64
C ILE A 79 6.52 15.63 -7.70
N VAL A 80 7.13 14.44 -7.68
CA VAL A 80 6.86 13.41 -8.70
C VAL A 80 5.40 12.92 -8.61
N ILE A 81 4.86 12.76 -7.40
CA ILE A 81 3.45 12.42 -7.20
C ILE A 81 2.55 13.54 -7.73
N VAL A 82 2.83 14.80 -7.37
CA VAL A 82 2.01 15.95 -7.80
C VAL A 82 2.02 16.13 -9.31
N ILE A 83 3.16 15.95 -9.98
CA ILE A 83 3.23 16.04 -11.45
C ILE A 83 2.32 14.99 -12.10
N TYR A 84 2.37 13.75 -11.61
CA TYR A 84 1.49 12.68 -12.07
C TYR A 84 0.01 13.03 -11.88
N GLU A 85 -0.36 13.48 -10.68
CA GLU A 85 -1.74 13.84 -10.35
C GLU A 85 -2.26 15.03 -11.18
N ILE A 86 -1.40 16.02 -11.46
CA ILE A 86 -1.75 17.18 -12.31
C ILE A 86 -2.08 16.72 -13.73
N ILE A 87 -1.35 15.78 -14.32
CA ILE A 87 -1.63 15.30 -15.68
C ILE A 87 -2.97 14.56 -15.73
N LEU A 88 -3.28 13.72 -14.75
CA LEU A 88 -4.58 13.05 -14.69
C LEU A 88 -5.73 14.04 -14.45
N LEU A 89 -5.51 15.05 -13.61
CA LEU A 89 -6.48 16.12 -13.41
C LEU A 89 -6.68 16.93 -14.69
N TYR A 90 -5.60 17.26 -15.39
CA TYR A 90 -5.67 17.94 -16.70
C TYR A 90 -6.49 17.12 -17.70
N SER A 91 -6.27 15.81 -17.80
CA SER A 91 -7.06 14.93 -18.67
C SER A 91 -8.55 14.97 -18.31
N SER A 92 -8.89 14.89 -17.01
CA SER A 92 -10.29 14.96 -16.57
C SER A 92 -10.94 16.32 -16.86
N ILE A 93 -10.20 17.42 -16.72
CA ILE A 93 -10.69 18.77 -17.04
C ILE A 93 -10.86 18.94 -18.55
N TYR A 94 -9.90 18.48 -19.35
CA TYR A 94 -9.92 18.57 -20.81
C TYR A 94 -11.12 17.83 -21.42
N ASN A 95 -11.45 16.66 -20.87
CA ASN A 95 -12.60 15.87 -21.30
C ASN A 95 -13.90 16.21 -20.55
N GLN A 96 -13.87 17.11 -19.57
CA GLN A 96 -15.01 17.48 -18.69
C GLN A 96 -15.62 16.29 -17.93
N GLU A 97 -14.78 15.27 -17.63
CA GLU A 97 -15.20 13.99 -17.06
C GLU A 97 -14.80 13.84 -15.59
N MET A 98 -15.76 13.62 -14.71
CA MET A 98 -15.63 13.26 -13.29
C MET A 98 -14.53 14.02 -12.52
N ILE A 99 -14.43 15.35 -12.72
CA ILE A 99 -13.41 16.21 -12.10
C ILE A 99 -13.47 16.13 -10.57
N LYS A 100 -14.68 16.05 -10.01
CA LYS A 100 -14.89 15.96 -8.56
C LYS A 100 -14.30 14.66 -8.00
N GLU A 101 -14.56 13.54 -8.64
CA GLU A 101 -14.05 12.23 -8.25
C GLU A 101 -12.53 12.23 -8.32
N ARG A 102 -11.94 12.81 -9.37
CA ARG A 102 -10.48 12.96 -9.50
C ARG A 102 -9.87 13.79 -8.38
N LEU A 103 -10.50 14.89 -7.98
CA LEU A 103 -10.04 15.68 -6.84
C LEU A 103 -10.08 14.90 -5.52
N ILE A 104 -11.08 14.03 -5.35
CA ILE A 104 -11.16 13.12 -4.20
C ILE A 104 -10.01 12.11 -4.22
N ASP A 105 -9.67 11.55 -5.38
CA ASP A 105 -8.56 10.59 -5.52
C ASP A 105 -7.21 11.25 -5.21
N ILE A 106 -6.99 12.47 -5.72
CA ILE A 106 -5.82 13.29 -5.36
C ILE A 106 -5.75 13.51 -3.85
N ALA A 107 -6.85 13.90 -3.22
CA ALA A 107 -6.90 14.11 -1.77
C ALA A 107 -6.66 12.81 -1.00
N ASN A 108 -7.09 11.66 -1.52
CA ASN A 108 -6.83 10.35 -0.94
C ASN A 108 -5.34 10.01 -0.97
N PHE A 109 -4.69 10.13 -2.13
CA PHE A 109 -3.28 9.82 -2.26
C PHE A 109 -2.41 10.79 -1.46
N LEU A 110 -2.59 12.09 -1.64
CA LEU A 110 -1.81 13.10 -0.92
C LEU A 110 -2.07 13.06 0.59
N GLY A 111 -3.30 12.78 1.02
CA GLY A 111 -3.64 12.63 2.44
C GLY A 111 -2.85 11.52 3.11
N ILE A 112 -2.85 10.32 2.54
CA ILE A 112 -2.04 9.20 3.03
C ILE A 112 -0.55 9.52 2.96
N TYR A 113 -0.09 10.11 1.87
CA TYR A 113 1.31 10.51 1.72
C TYR A 113 1.75 11.44 2.85
N PHE A 114 1.01 12.51 3.13
CA PHE A 114 1.34 13.46 4.19
C PHE A 114 1.29 12.83 5.59
N ILE A 115 0.30 11.95 5.87
CA ILE A 115 0.23 11.22 7.15
C ILE A 115 1.49 10.37 7.31
N TYR A 116 1.85 9.59 6.29
CA TYR A 116 2.95 8.63 6.35
C TYR A 116 4.30 9.33 6.43
N ILE A 117 4.52 10.40 5.68
CA ILE A 117 5.75 11.17 5.74
C ILE A 117 5.89 11.89 7.09
N SER A 118 4.83 12.54 7.60
CA SER A 118 4.88 13.28 8.85
C SER A 118 5.14 12.37 10.05
N TYR A 119 4.39 11.28 10.19
CA TYR A 119 4.55 10.37 11.32
C TYR A 119 5.71 9.38 11.15
N GLY A 120 5.93 8.89 9.94
CA GLY A 120 7.01 7.96 9.64
C GLY A 120 8.40 8.58 9.82
N LYS A 121 8.58 9.86 9.48
CA LYS A 121 9.83 10.58 9.71
C LYS A 121 10.05 10.94 11.19
N GLN A 122 8.99 11.38 11.89
CA GLN A 122 9.10 11.90 13.27
C GLN A 122 9.08 10.77 14.31
N GLN A 123 8.24 9.74 14.13
CA GLN A 123 7.98 8.67 15.10
C GLN A 123 7.89 7.30 14.42
N PRO A 124 8.98 6.80 13.78
CA PRO A 124 8.92 5.62 12.92
C PRO A 124 8.43 4.35 13.65
N LYS A 125 8.84 4.15 14.90
CA LYS A 125 8.39 2.98 15.68
C LYS A 125 6.90 3.02 16.02
N LEU A 126 6.40 4.19 16.42
CA LEU A 126 4.97 4.40 16.66
C LEU A 126 4.18 4.21 15.38
N PHE A 127 4.65 4.80 14.28
CA PHE A 127 4.03 4.69 12.96
C PHE A 127 3.86 3.22 12.53
N ILE A 128 4.92 2.42 12.58
CA ILE A 128 4.83 0.99 12.23
C ILE A 128 3.90 0.25 13.17
N LYS A 129 4.02 0.47 14.50
CA LYS A 129 3.19 -0.21 15.49
C LYS A 129 1.71 0.07 15.26
N VAL A 130 1.35 1.32 15.00
CA VAL A 130 -0.05 1.73 14.79
C VAL A 130 -0.60 1.14 13.49
N ASN A 131 0.14 1.24 12.38
CA ASN A 131 -0.30 0.66 11.11
C ASN A 131 -0.42 -0.86 11.20
N PHE A 132 0.57 -1.56 11.77
CA PHE A 132 0.48 -3.01 11.99
C PHE A 132 -0.76 -3.38 12.81
N GLN A 133 -1.01 -2.70 13.94
CA GLN A 133 -2.18 -2.98 14.77
C GLN A 133 -3.50 -2.71 14.05
N PHE A 134 -3.58 -1.63 13.29
CA PHE A 134 -4.76 -1.26 12.51
C PHE A 134 -5.04 -2.28 11.41
N PHE A 135 -4.07 -2.58 10.55
CA PHE A 135 -4.28 -3.51 9.44
C PHE A 135 -4.49 -4.95 9.93
N SER A 136 -3.78 -5.38 10.97
CA SER A 136 -4.04 -6.68 11.61
C SER A 136 -5.46 -6.75 12.16
N PHE A 137 -5.95 -5.71 12.81
CA PHE A 137 -7.34 -5.65 13.28
C PHE A 137 -8.33 -5.81 12.12
N LEU A 138 -8.13 -5.11 11.00
CA LEU A 138 -8.98 -5.24 9.82
C LEU A 138 -8.98 -6.67 9.27
N VAL A 139 -7.80 -7.29 9.16
CA VAL A 139 -7.65 -8.67 8.66
C VAL A 139 -8.35 -9.67 9.58
N TRP A 140 -8.13 -9.58 10.89
CA TRP A 140 -8.76 -10.48 11.85
C TRP A 140 -10.28 -10.30 11.90
N THR A 141 -10.78 -9.07 11.84
CA THR A 141 -12.21 -8.79 11.74
C THR A 141 -12.78 -9.42 10.47
N ASN A 142 -12.10 -9.25 9.33
CA ASN A 142 -12.52 -9.86 8.07
C ASN A 142 -12.51 -11.39 8.16
N ALA A 143 -11.52 -12.00 8.81
CA ALA A 143 -11.44 -13.45 8.99
C ALA A 143 -12.61 -13.98 9.84
N VAL A 144 -12.89 -13.34 10.97
CA VAL A 144 -14.01 -13.72 11.84
C VAL A 144 -15.34 -13.59 11.11
N LEU A 145 -15.56 -12.47 10.42
CA LEU A 145 -16.80 -12.26 9.66
C LEU A 145 -16.92 -13.23 8.47
N THR A 146 -15.83 -13.64 7.85
CA THR A 146 -15.86 -14.66 6.78
C THR A 146 -16.28 -16.04 7.32
N VAL A 147 -15.87 -16.39 8.55
CA VAL A 147 -16.31 -17.65 9.18
C VAL A 147 -17.79 -17.59 9.55
N ILE A 148 -18.27 -16.46 10.07
CA ILE A 148 -19.67 -16.28 10.48
C ILE A 148 -20.60 -16.19 9.23
N PHE A 149 -20.11 -15.51 8.19
CA PHE A 149 -20.85 -15.25 6.94
C PHE A 149 -20.08 -15.81 5.73
N PRO A 150 -20.06 -17.13 5.52
CA PRO A 150 -19.26 -17.78 4.47
C PRO A 150 -19.68 -17.39 3.04
N HIS A 151 -20.89 -16.90 2.86
CA HIS A 151 -21.42 -16.40 1.57
C HIS A 151 -21.22 -14.90 1.36
N GLY A 152 -20.41 -14.24 2.22
CA GLY A 152 -20.22 -12.80 2.26
C GLY A 152 -21.25 -12.08 3.11
N LEU A 153 -20.97 -10.82 3.46
CA LEU A 153 -21.87 -9.95 4.23
C LEU A 153 -22.98 -9.37 3.34
N ASN A 154 -22.69 -9.21 2.06
CA ASN A 154 -23.63 -8.75 1.04
C ASN A 154 -23.24 -9.35 -0.32
N ARG A 155 -24.10 -9.19 -1.31
CA ARG A 155 -23.77 -9.42 -2.71
C ARG A 155 -23.57 -8.08 -3.39
N ALA A 156 -22.67 -8.02 -4.37
CA ALA A 156 -22.52 -6.86 -5.22
C ALA A 156 -23.88 -6.50 -5.86
N VAL A 157 -24.08 -5.23 -6.19
CA VAL A 157 -25.33 -4.72 -6.76
C VAL A 157 -25.77 -5.51 -8.00
N ASP A 158 -24.82 -6.04 -8.74
CA ASP A 158 -25.03 -6.92 -9.91
C ASP A 158 -25.21 -8.41 -9.57
N ASN A 159 -25.24 -8.78 -8.29
CA ASN A 159 -25.28 -10.16 -7.79
C ASN A 159 -24.11 -11.06 -8.27
N SER A 160 -23.09 -10.53 -8.92
CA SER A 160 -22.01 -11.28 -9.57
C SER A 160 -20.95 -11.77 -8.58
N ALA A 161 -20.73 -11.07 -7.47
CA ALA A 161 -19.68 -11.38 -6.52
C ALA A 161 -20.12 -11.20 -5.06
N ARG A 162 -19.59 -12.06 -4.18
CA ARG A 162 -19.75 -11.87 -2.73
C ARG A 162 -18.92 -10.66 -2.26
N VAL A 163 -19.48 -9.91 -1.34
CA VAL A 163 -18.80 -8.78 -0.68
C VAL A 163 -18.49 -9.18 0.75
N ASN A 164 -17.21 -9.31 1.06
CA ASN A 164 -16.69 -9.52 2.41
C ASN A 164 -16.51 -8.17 3.12
N PHE A 165 -16.12 -8.17 4.39
CA PHE A 165 -15.92 -6.95 5.15
C PHE A 165 -14.95 -5.96 4.47
N LEU A 166 -13.80 -6.43 3.98
CA LEU A 166 -12.80 -5.60 3.32
C LEU A 166 -13.07 -5.35 1.83
N GLY A 167 -14.00 -6.07 1.21
CA GLY A 167 -14.37 -5.91 -0.20
C GLY A 167 -14.60 -7.21 -0.93
N LYS A 168 -14.51 -7.15 -2.26
CA LYS A 168 -14.62 -8.31 -3.16
C LYS A 168 -13.30 -9.12 -3.13
N ASP A 169 -13.39 -10.40 -3.41
CA ASP A 169 -12.28 -11.36 -3.26
C ASP A 169 -10.94 -10.92 -3.89
N ASN A 170 -10.97 -10.26 -5.04
CA ASN A 170 -9.76 -9.79 -5.70
C ASN A 170 -9.20 -8.49 -5.06
N THR A 171 -10.08 -7.56 -4.70
CA THR A 171 -9.66 -6.23 -4.18
C THR A 171 -9.08 -6.31 -2.77
N ILE A 172 -9.52 -7.27 -1.96
CA ILE A 172 -8.98 -7.54 -0.61
C ILE A 172 -7.47 -7.85 -0.66
N THR A 173 -7.00 -8.50 -1.74
CA THR A 173 -5.58 -8.85 -1.93
C THR A 173 -4.66 -7.66 -1.74
N LEU A 174 -5.05 -6.47 -2.20
CA LEU A 174 -4.23 -5.25 -2.07
C LEU A 174 -4.03 -4.83 -0.60
N ILE A 175 -5.08 -4.92 0.22
CA ILE A 175 -5.01 -4.64 1.65
C ILE A 175 -4.16 -5.71 2.35
N PHE A 176 -4.26 -6.97 1.93
CA PHE A 176 -3.47 -8.07 2.47
C PHE A 176 -1.97 -7.89 2.18
N ILE A 177 -1.58 -7.50 0.96
CA ILE A 177 -0.17 -7.20 0.64
C ILE A 177 0.33 -6.06 1.52
N LEU A 178 -0.43 -4.96 1.67
CA LEU A 178 -0.05 -3.84 2.53
C LEU A 178 0.09 -4.28 3.99
N THR A 179 -0.82 -5.13 4.49
CA THR A 179 -0.74 -5.68 5.84
C THR A 179 0.53 -6.50 6.04
N ILE A 180 0.89 -7.35 5.08
CA ILE A 180 2.12 -8.16 5.10
C ILE A 180 3.37 -7.27 5.13
N VAL A 181 3.38 -6.14 4.40
CA VAL A 181 4.45 -5.14 4.50
C VAL A 181 4.60 -4.66 5.95
N PHE A 182 3.51 -4.26 6.61
CA PHE A 182 3.57 -3.82 8.00
C PHE A 182 3.88 -4.96 8.99
N CYS A 183 3.48 -6.20 8.71
CA CYS A 183 3.91 -7.38 9.48
C CYS A 183 5.43 -7.52 9.45
N ALA A 184 6.06 -7.44 8.27
CA ALA A 184 7.50 -7.55 8.12
C ALA A 184 8.25 -6.40 8.80
N LEU A 185 7.79 -5.17 8.62
CA LEU A 185 8.37 -3.99 9.28
C LEU A 185 8.24 -4.07 10.81
N TYR A 186 7.09 -4.51 11.30
CA TYR A 186 6.85 -4.68 12.74
C TYR A 186 7.72 -5.81 13.32
N HIS A 187 7.82 -6.96 12.65
CA HIS A 187 8.68 -8.07 13.07
C HIS A 187 10.15 -7.66 13.14
N ASN A 188 10.61 -6.85 12.19
CA ASN A 188 11.99 -6.33 12.22
C ASN A 188 12.29 -5.49 13.47
N ILE A 189 11.29 -4.79 14.03
CA ILE A 189 11.43 -3.97 15.26
C ILE A 189 11.17 -4.80 16.51
N PHE A 190 10.26 -5.76 16.45
CA PHE A 190 9.77 -6.58 17.56
C PHE A 190 9.84 -8.08 17.22
N PRO A 191 11.03 -8.67 17.07
CA PRO A 191 11.20 -10.02 16.50
C PRO A 191 10.64 -11.14 17.36
N ARG A 192 10.43 -10.90 18.68
CA ARG A 192 9.87 -11.90 19.61
C ARG A 192 8.34 -11.96 19.61
N ASN A 193 7.68 -11.05 18.93
CA ASN A 193 6.22 -11.01 18.89
C ASN A 193 5.69 -11.93 17.77
N PRO A 194 4.86 -12.95 18.07
CA PRO A 194 4.34 -13.88 17.09
C PRO A 194 3.18 -13.29 16.25
N ALA A 195 2.58 -12.17 16.68
CA ALA A 195 1.39 -11.62 16.01
C ALA A 195 1.57 -11.33 14.50
N PRO A 196 2.71 -10.82 14.02
CA PRO A 196 2.91 -10.65 12.57
C PRO A 196 2.87 -11.97 11.79
N PHE A 197 3.48 -13.02 12.34
CA PHE A 197 3.46 -14.35 11.75
C PHE A 197 2.03 -14.90 11.69
N LEU A 198 1.29 -14.85 12.80
CA LEU A 198 -0.09 -15.32 12.87
C LEU A 198 -1.00 -14.55 11.89
N THR A 199 -0.85 -13.23 11.81
CA THR A 199 -1.61 -12.41 10.84
C THR A 199 -1.27 -12.82 9.40
N THR A 200 0.00 -13.09 9.07
CA THR A 200 0.39 -13.55 7.74
C THR A 200 -0.21 -14.91 7.40
N VAL A 201 -0.22 -15.85 8.35
CA VAL A 201 -0.86 -17.17 8.18
C VAL A 201 -2.36 -17.01 7.90
N VAL A 202 -3.06 -16.16 8.66
CA VAL A 202 -4.48 -15.87 8.42
C VAL A 202 -4.71 -15.30 7.03
N ILE A 203 -3.87 -14.37 6.57
CA ILE A 203 -3.95 -13.82 5.21
C ILE A 203 -3.81 -14.93 4.16
N CYS A 204 -2.78 -15.77 4.28
CA CYS A 204 -2.57 -16.88 3.35
C CYS A 204 -3.79 -17.82 3.32
N THR A 205 -4.32 -18.19 4.49
CA THR A 205 -5.51 -19.03 4.60
C THR A 205 -6.73 -18.40 3.91
N LEU A 206 -6.98 -17.10 4.13
CA LEU A 206 -8.08 -16.39 3.51
C LEU A 206 -7.94 -16.30 1.99
N GLN A 207 -6.73 -16.09 1.45
CA GLN A 207 -6.50 -16.05 0.01
C GLN A 207 -6.85 -17.38 -0.67
N PHE A 208 -6.48 -18.51 -0.06
CA PHE A 208 -6.89 -19.82 -0.55
C PHE A 208 -8.39 -20.04 -0.39
N TYR A 209 -8.98 -19.61 0.71
CA TYR A 209 -10.42 -19.74 0.93
C TYR A 209 -11.26 -18.95 -0.10
N TYR A 210 -10.79 -17.74 -0.48
CA TYR A 210 -11.49 -16.92 -1.47
C TYR A 210 -11.33 -17.44 -2.90
N MET A 211 -10.37 -18.32 -3.16
CA MET A 211 -10.04 -18.82 -4.50
C MET A 211 -9.80 -17.67 -5.51
N SER A 212 -9.31 -16.52 -5.00
CA SER A 212 -8.94 -15.39 -5.83
C SER A 212 -7.69 -15.73 -6.65
N GLY A 213 -7.77 -15.71 -7.98
CA GLY A 213 -6.63 -16.06 -8.83
C GLY A 213 -5.41 -15.18 -8.56
N SER A 214 -5.57 -13.87 -8.51
CA SER A 214 -4.48 -12.93 -8.19
C SER A 214 -3.98 -13.13 -6.75
N GLY A 215 -4.89 -13.36 -5.79
CA GLY A 215 -4.55 -13.60 -4.40
C GLY A 215 -3.70 -14.86 -4.20
N ILE A 216 -4.04 -15.95 -4.89
CA ILE A 216 -3.27 -17.21 -4.82
C ILE A 216 -1.87 -17.01 -5.42
N VAL A 217 -1.77 -16.39 -6.60
CA VAL A 217 -0.47 -16.11 -7.25
C VAL A 217 0.42 -15.27 -6.32
N VAL A 218 -0.11 -14.21 -5.75
CA VAL A 218 0.60 -13.36 -4.78
C VAL A 218 1.05 -14.17 -3.57
N THR A 219 0.18 -15.00 -3.01
CA THR A 219 0.51 -15.84 -1.85
C THR A 219 1.64 -16.82 -2.18
N VAL A 220 1.58 -17.47 -3.34
CA VAL A 220 2.64 -18.38 -3.80
C VAL A 220 3.96 -17.63 -3.97
N VAL A 221 3.98 -16.48 -4.62
CA VAL A 221 5.19 -15.65 -4.79
C VAL A 221 5.78 -15.26 -3.44
N LEU A 222 4.95 -14.84 -2.47
CA LEU A 222 5.41 -14.50 -1.12
C LEU A 222 5.99 -15.71 -0.37
N ILE A 223 5.34 -16.87 -0.44
CA ILE A 223 5.84 -18.11 0.18
C ILE A 223 7.15 -18.51 -0.46
N LEU A 224 7.27 -18.52 -1.80
CA LEU A 224 8.50 -18.85 -2.50
C LEU A 224 9.64 -17.89 -2.10
N TYR A 225 9.35 -16.59 -2.02
CA TYR A 225 10.33 -15.61 -1.54
C TYR A 225 10.78 -15.92 -0.10
N LEU A 226 9.85 -16.14 0.82
CA LEU A 226 10.17 -16.38 2.23
C LEU A 226 10.93 -17.69 2.43
N CYS A 227 10.56 -18.77 1.73
CA CYS A 227 11.16 -20.08 1.90
C CYS A 227 12.52 -20.22 1.20
N PHE A 228 12.70 -19.62 0.02
CA PHE A 228 13.85 -19.92 -0.83
C PHE A 228 14.78 -18.72 -1.08
N VAL A 229 14.30 -17.49 -0.92
CA VAL A 229 15.04 -16.28 -1.33
C VAL A 229 15.46 -15.40 -0.16
N SER A 230 14.64 -15.32 0.88
CA SER A 230 14.78 -14.32 1.95
C SER A 230 16.16 -14.34 2.63
N ASP A 231 16.79 -15.48 2.78
CA ASP A 231 18.08 -15.64 3.48
C ASP A 231 19.29 -15.48 2.55
N TRP A 232 19.08 -15.39 1.22
CA TRP A 232 20.15 -15.28 0.24
C TRP A 232 20.47 -13.82 -0.07
N ASN A 233 21.44 -13.27 0.63
CA ASN A 233 21.82 -11.85 0.51
C ASN A 233 22.20 -11.43 -0.92
N TRP A 234 22.78 -12.31 -1.73
CA TRP A 234 23.15 -11.99 -3.10
C TRP A 234 21.92 -11.80 -3.99
N ILE A 235 20.87 -12.63 -3.82
CA ILE A 235 19.61 -12.48 -4.55
C ILE A 235 18.91 -11.19 -4.10
N ASN A 236 18.85 -10.92 -2.78
CA ASN A 236 18.27 -9.69 -2.24
C ASN A 236 18.97 -8.41 -2.74
N ARG A 237 20.25 -8.49 -3.13
CA ARG A 237 20.95 -7.38 -3.81
C ARG A 237 20.50 -7.22 -5.26
N LEU A 238 20.32 -8.32 -6.00
CA LEU A 238 19.86 -8.32 -7.39
C LEU A 238 18.40 -7.90 -7.51
N LEU A 239 17.56 -8.27 -6.53
CA LEU A 239 16.16 -7.84 -6.48
C LEU A 239 16.09 -6.31 -6.36
N ASN A 240 15.59 -5.67 -7.39
CA ASN A 240 15.39 -4.22 -7.44
C ASN A 240 14.08 -3.90 -8.16
N GLY A 241 13.59 -2.67 -7.94
CA GLY A 241 12.31 -2.24 -8.49
C GLY A 241 12.27 -2.25 -10.01
N ASN A 242 13.38 -1.90 -10.68
CA ASN A 242 13.43 -1.88 -12.15
C ASN A 242 13.25 -3.28 -12.74
N LEU A 243 13.94 -4.29 -12.18
CA LEU A 243 13.81 -5.68 -12.63
C LEU A 243 12.37 -6.18 -12.47
N MET A 244 11.75 -5.95 -11.31
CA MET A 244 10.38 -6.38 -11.05
C MET A 244 9.38 -5.67 -11.96
N PHE A 245 9.58 -4.38 -12.18
CA PHE A 245 8.76 -3.61 -13.10
C PHE A 245 8.94 -4.06 -14.56
N MET A 246 10.17 -4.36 -14.98
CA MET A 246 10.44 -4.91 -16.33
C MET A 246 9.74 -6.27 -16.52
N ILE A 247 9.80 -7.15 -15.53
CA ILE A 247 9.09 -8.44 -15.59
C ILE A 247 7.57 -8.21 -15.69
N TYR A 248 7.03 -7.28 -14.90
CA TYR A 248 5.63 -6.90 -14.99
C TYR A 248 5.25 -6.41 -16.40
N MET A 249 6.06 -5.52 -17.00
CA MET A 249 5.79 -5.01 -18.36
C MET A 249 5.86 -6.11 -19.43
N ILE A 250 6.77 -7.09 -19.28
CA ILE A 250 6.82 -8.25 -20.17
C ILE A 250 5.53 -9.08 -20.02
N LEU A 251 5.07 -9.33 -18.79
CA LEU A 251 3.82 -10.05 -18.54
C LEU A 251 2.61 -9.28 -19.08
N GLU A 252 2.59 -7.95 -18.92
CA GLU A 252 1.56 -7.08 -19.45
C GLU A 252 1.44 -7.22 -20.97
N VAL A 253 2.59 -7.10 -21.67
CA VAL A 253 2.63 -7.26 -23.13
C VAL A 253 2.19 -8.66 -23.55
N MET A 254 2.71 -9.71 -22.90
CA MET A 254 2.38 -11.10 -23.27
C MET A 254 0.91 -11.44 -23.01
N ILE A 255 0.37 -11.06 -21.88
CA ILE A 255 -0.98 -11.47 -21.44
C ILE A 255 -2.04 -10.57 -22.07
N VAL A 256 -1.87 -9.26 -21.98
CA VAL A 256 -2.91 -8.28 -22.33
C VAL A 256 -2.87 -7.94 -23.82
N PHE A 257 -1.69 -7.58 -24.35
CA PHE A 257 -1.59 -7.12 -25.75
C PHE A 257 -1.43 -8.26 -26.75
N LEU A 258 -0.63 -9.29 -26.45
CA LEU A 258 -0.40 -10.41 -27.36
C LEU A 258 -1.34 -11.59 -27.13
N ASN A 259 -2.09 -11.58 -26.05
CA ASN A 259 -3.02 -12.65 -25.68
C ASN A 259 -2.37 -14.06 -25.61
N HIS A 260 -1.08 -14.14 -25.27
CA HIS A 260 -0.38 -15.40 -25.04
C HIS A 260 -0.67 -15.92 -23.62
N ILE A 261 -1.87 -16.47 -23.42
CA ILE A 261 -2.34 -16.95 -22.11
C ILE A 261 -2.26 -18.45 -21.95
N GLU A 262 -1.91 -19.18 -23.02
CA GLU A 262 -1.93 -20.65 -23.06
C GLU A 262 -1.03 -21.28 -21.99
N PHE A 263 0.09 -20.63 -21.64
CA PHE A 263 0.98 -21.09 -20.57
C PHE A 263 0.33 -21.04 -19.17
N LEU A 264 -0.77 -20.30 -18.99
CA LEU A 264 -1.52 -20.22 -17.76
C LEU A 264 -2.66 -21.25 -17.67
N ASN A 265 -2.95 -21.99 -18.75
CA ASN A 265 -4.01 -22.99 -18.78
C ASN A 265 -3.94 -24.01 -17.62
N PRO A 266 -2.77 -24.54 -17.21
CA PRO A 266 -2.69 -25.44 -16.05
C PRO A 266 -3.16 -24.77 -14.75
N LEU A 267 -2.87 -23.49 -14.57
CA LEU A 267 -3.29 -22.69 -13.41
C LEU A 267 -4.80 -22.46 -13.45
N PHE A 268 -5.38 -22.13 -14.62
CA PHE A 268 -6.82 -21.95 -14.78
C PHE A 268 -7.60 -23.23 -14.51
N PHE A 269 -7.10 -24.33 -15.03
CA PHE A 269 -7.69 -25.64 -14.77
C PHE A 269 -7.70 -25.96 -13.27
N TRP A 270 -6.57 -25.76 -12.60
CA TRP A 270 -6.48 -25.98 -11.15
C TRP A 270 -7.40 -25.07 -10.33
N LEU A 271 -7.57 -23.80 -10.76
CA LEU A 271 -8.46 -22.83 -10.12
C LEU A 271 -9.95 -23.00 -10.51
N ASN A 272 -10.26 -23.98 -11.37
CA ASN A 272 -11.59 -24.17 -11.94
C ASN A 272 -12.18 -22.89 -12.55
N LYS A 273 -11.32 -22.13 -13.26
CA LYS A 273 -11.67 -20.88 -13.94
C LYS A 273 -11.61 -21.05 -15.45
N ALA A 274 -12.49 -20.33 -16.17
CA ALA A 274 -12.45 -20.32 -17.63
C ALA A 274 -11.11 -19.77 -18.14
N SER A 275 -10.59 -20.35 -19.23
CA SER A 275 -9.36 -19.91 -19.91
C SER A 275 -9.45 -18.51 -20.52
N THR A 276 -10.66 -17.93 -20.56
CA THR A 276 -10.95 -16.58 -21.07
C THR A 276 -10.70 -15.45 -20.07
N PHE A 277 -10.04 -15.70 -18.93
CA PHE A 277 -9.92 -14.73 -17.84
C PHE A 277 -11.28 -14.15 -17.40
N THR A 278 -12.36 -14.92 -17.41
CA THR A 278 -13.71 -14.45 -17.07
C THR A 278 -14.11 -13.21 -17.90
N ASP A 279 -14.00 -13.35 -19.24
CA ASP A 279 -14.34 -12.33 -20.24
C ASP A 279 -13.50 -11.03 -20.20
N ARG A 280 -12.44 -10.96 -19.39
CA ARG A 280 -11.57 -9.79 -19.28
C ARG A 280 -10.93 -9.40 -20.61
N ARG A 281 -10.69 -10.37 -21.50
CA ARG A 281 -10.18 -10.11 -22.83
C ARG A 281 -11.04 -9.11 -23.59
N TYR A 282 -12.36 -9.27 -23.53
CA TYR A 282 -13.27 -8.35 -24.19
C TYR A 282 -13.14 -6.91 -23.65
N TYR A 283 -12.93 -6.76 -22.32
CA TYR A 283 -12.67 -5.46 -21.71
C TYR A 283 -11.32 -4.89 -22.14
N TRP A 284 -10.28 -5.71 -22.26
CA TRP A 284 -8.97 -5.27 -22.68
C TRP A 284 -8.96 -4.82 -24.15
N ASP A 285 -9.54 -5.60 -25.05
CA ASP A 285 -9.67 -5.25 -26.48
C ASP A 285 -10.45 -3.94 -26.64
N THR A 286 -11.55 -3.77 -25.89
CA THR A 286 -12.33 -2.54 -25.90
C THR A 286 -11.54 -1.36 -25.34
N ALA A 287 -10.79 -1.57 -24.25
CA ALA A 287 -9.95 -0.53 -23.65
C ALA A 287 -8.86 -0.06 -24.63
N ILE A 288 -8.21 -0.99 -25.32
CA ILE A 288 -7.20 -0.67 -26.36
C ILE A 288 -7.84 0.12 -27.50
N TYR A 289 -9.03 -0.27 -27.93
CA TYR A 289 -9.75 0.44 -28.96
C TYR A 289 -10.12 1.88 -28.54
N GLN A 290 -10.70 2.03 -27.35
CA GLN A 290 -11.06 3.35 -26.80
C GLN A 290 -9.85 4.25 -26.55
N PHE A 291 -8.69 3.70 -26.21
CA PHE A 291 -7.46 4.48 -26.08
C PHE A 291 -7.11 5.23 -27.36
N LEU A 292 -7.41 4.68 -28.54
CA LEU A 292 -7.11 5.32 -29.82
C LEU A 292 -7.89 6.62 -30.06
N ASP A 293 -9.00 6.85 -29.36
CA ASP A 293 -9.78 8.08 -29.47
C ASP A 293 -9.08 9.28 -28.83
N SER A 294 -8.26 9.06 -27.78
CA SER A 294 -7.48 10.11 -27.11
C SER A 294 -6.13 9.59 -26.64
N PRO A 295 -5.20 9.24 -27.55
CA PRO A 295 -4.01 8.48 -27.20
C PRO A 295 -3.00 9.26 -26.36
N PHE A 296 -2.93 10.58 -26.46
CA PHE A 296 -1.91 11.37 -25.77
C PHE A 296 -2.32 11.78 -24.35
N TRP A 297 -3.54 12.33 -24.18
CA TRP A 297 -4.02 12.84 -22.92
C TRP A 297 -4.96 11.90 -22.18
N GLY A 298 -5.49 10.87 -22.85
CA GLY A 298 -6.52 9.98 -22.31
C GLY A 298 -7.89 10.62 -22.29
N GLN A 299 -8.85 9.94 -21.67
CA GLN A 299 -10.27 10.31 -21.64
C GLN A 299 -10.74 10.85 -20.28
N GLY A 300 -9.81 11.02 -19.31
CA GLY A 300 -10.16 11.47 -17.96
C GLY A 300 -10.69 10.34 -17.05
N ASN A 301 -11.22 10.70 -15.88
CA ASN A 301 -11.62 9.74 -14.84
C ASN A 301 -13.00 9.10 -15.08
N GLY A 302 -13.80 9.64 -15.99
CA GLY A 302 -15.19 9.25 -16.22
C GLY A 302 -15.41 8.24 -17.33
N ILE A 303 -14.43 7.37 -17.59
CA ILE A 303 -14.54 6.42 -18.70
C ILE A 303 -15.66 5.42 -18.41
N THR A 304 -16.73 5.53 -19.17
CA THR A 304 -17.76 4.51 -19.27
C THR A 304 -17.29 3.44 -20.23
N TYR A 305 -16.77 2.37 -19.70
CA TYR A 305 -16.43 1.22 -20.53
C TYR A 305 -17.69 0.58 -21.06
N LEU A 306 -17.70 0.27 -22.35
CA LEU A 306 -18.71 -0.56 -22.95
C LEU A 306 -20.16 -0.03 -22.86
N TRP A 307 -20.46 1.00 -23.68
CA TRP A 307 -21.83 1.25 -24.12
C TRP A 307 -22.86 1.27 -22.97
N ASN A 308 -22.66 2.13 -21.98
CA ASN A 308 -23.49 2.33 -20.76
C ASN A 308 -23.31 1.37 -19.60
N ASN A 309 -22.36 0.45 -19.61
CA ASN A 309 -22.05 -0.35 -18.43
C ASN A 309 -20.83 0.22 -17.72
N ASN A 310 -20.92 0.52 -16.42
CA ASN A 310 -19.84 1.03 -15.55
C ASN A 310 -18.76 -0.06 -15.27
N TYR A 311 -18.22 -0.67 -16.31
CA TYR A 311 -17.12 -1.61 -16.18
C TYR A 311 -15.80 -0.88 -16.38
N TYR A 312 -14.79 -1.22 -15.60
CA TYR A 312 -13.40 -0.80 -15.79
C TYR A 312 -12.59 -1.95 -16.41
N SER A 313 -11.40 -1.67 -16.95
CA SER A 313 -10.61 -2.66 -17.69
C SER A 313 -10.14 -3.84 -16.84
N HIS A 314 -10.23 -3.77 -15.51
CA HIS A 314 -9.64 -4.74 -14.58
C HIS A 314 -8.13 -4.95 -14.82
N ASN A 315 -7.45 -3.90 -15.30
CA ASN A 315 -6.02 -3.91 -15.55
C ASN A 315 -5.45 -2.52 -15.30
N SER A 316 -4.43 -2.43 -14.46
CA SER A 316 -3.87 -1.13 -14.03
C SER A 316 -3.25 -0.33 -15.16
N PHE A 317 -2.55 -1.00 -16.07
CA PHE A 317 -1.86 -0.32 -17.17
C PHE A 317 -2.86 0.27 -18.16
N LEU A 318 -3.87 -0.50 -18.51
CA LEU A 318 -4.94 -0.04 -19.42
C LEU A 318 -5.79 1.06 -18.77
N ASP A 319 -6.11 0.95 -17.46
CA ASP A 319 -6.87 2.00 -16.76
C ASP A 319 -6.12 3.34 -16.79
N ILE A 320 -4.80 3.34 -16.54
CA ILE A 320 -3.99 4.55 -16.58
C ILE A 320 -3.86 5.07 -18.01
N LEU A 321 -3.68 4.15 -18.98
CA LEU A 321 -3.59 4.49 -20.40
C LEU A 321 -4.87 5.17 -20.89
N LEU A 322 -6.03 4.69 -20.46
CA LEU A 322 -7.31 5.29 -20.80
C LEU A 322 -7.52 6.63 -20.11
N LYS A 323 -7.23 6.74 -18.81
CA LYS A 323 -7.47 7.96 -18.03
C LYS A 323 -6.51 9.09 -18.40
N GLY A 324 -5.22 8.78 -18.55
CA GLY A 324 -4.16 9.76 -18.73
C GLY A 324 -3.41 9.71 -20.07
N GLY A 325 -3.79 8.79 -20.95
CA GLY A 325 -3.09 8.57 -22.22
C GLY A 325 -1.64 8.13 -22.03
N ILE A 326 -0.84 8.29 -23.08
CA ILE A 326 0.61 8.04 -23.03
C ILE A 326 1.28 8.95 -21.99
N ALA A 327 0.87 10.22 -21.89
CA ALA A 327 1.45 11.17 -20.94
C ALA A 327 1.26 10.71 -19.48
N GLY A 328 0.05 10.35 -19.09
CA GLY A 328 -0.26 9.82 -17.77
C GLY A 328 0.46 8.51 -17.47
N THR A 329 0.49 7.59 -18.44
CA THR A 329 1.15 6.29 -18.32
C THR A 329 2.66 6.42 -18.10
N VAL A 330 3.33 7.26 -18.89
CA VAL A 330 4.77 7.52 -18.73
C VAL A 330 5.06 8.11 -17.36
N LEU A 331 4.28 9.08 -16.91
CA LEU A 331 4.46 9.69 -15.60
C LEU A 331 4.18 8.72 -14.45
N TRP A 332 3.19 7.83 -14.59
CA TRP A 332 2.95 6.76 -13.63
C TRP A 332 4.16 5.83 -13.53
N CYS A 333 4.67 5.36 -14.67
CA CYS A 333 5.87 4.52 -14.69
C CYS A 333 7.06 5.22 -14.01
N VAL A 334 7.30 6.49 -14.34
CA VAL A 334 8.37 7.30 -13.72
C VAL A 334 8.15 7.43 -12.22
N MET A 335 6.94 7.75 -11.77
CA MET A 335 6.59 7.90 -10.35
C MET A 335 6.83 6.61 -9.59
N VAL A 336 6.28 5.50 -10.06
CA VAL A 336 6.38 4.19 -9.39
C VAL A 336 7.84 3.73 -9.32
N LEU A 337 8.58 3.81 -10.43
CA LEU A 337 10.01 3.46 -10.48
C LEU A 337 10.85 4.38 -9.60
N TYR A 338 10.57 5.67 -9.61
CA TYR A 338 11.28 6.63 -8.78
C TYR A 338 11.11 6.30 -7.29
N LEU A 339 9.88 6.04 -6.85
CA LEU A 339 9.58 5.77 -5.44
C LEU A 339 10.18 4.44 -4.97
N ILE A 340 10.04 3.35 -5.75
CA ILE A 340 10.59 2.05 -5.34
C ILE A 340 12.13 2.06 -5.31
N ASN A 341 12.79 2.77 -6.22
CA ASN A 341 14.24 2.88 -6.26
C ASN A 341 14.82 3.78 -5.14
N ARG A 342 13.96 4.50 -4.40
CA ARG A 342 14.36 5.19 -3.18
C ARG A 342 14.65 4.26 -2.01
N VAL A 343 14.18 3.01 -2.05
CA VAL A 343 14.43 2.04 -0.99
C VAL A 343 15.90 1.60 -1.03
N LYS A 344 16.73 2.24 -0.18
CA LYS A 344 18.20 2.02 -0.11
C LYS A 344 18.61 1.35 1.21
N LEU A 345 17.87 0.36 1.68
CA LEU A 345 18.18 -0.38 2.90
C LEU A 345 19.48 -1.20 2.70
N LYS A 346 20.63 -0.60 3.05
CA LYS A 346 21.95 -1.22 2.85
C LYS A 346 22.28 -2.27 3.88
N LYS A 347 21.81 -2.10 5.12
CA LYS A 347 22.10 -3.01 6.24
C LYS A 347 21.09 -4.12 6.38
N ASN A 348 19.86 -3.92 5.92
CA ASN A 348 18.80 -4.91 6.01
C ASN A 348 18.34 -5.34 4.60
N LEU A 349 19.21 -6.07 3.90
CA LEU A 349 18.95 -6.56 2.54
C LEU A 349 17.73 -7.48 2.49
N ARG A 350 17.45 -8.24 3.55
CA ARG A 350 16.27 -9.09 3.65
C ARG A 350 14.97 -8.26 3.62
N VAL A 351 14.90 -7.18 4.42
CA VAL A 351 13.74 -6.27 4.40
C VAL A 351 13.64 -5.57 3.04
N LYS A 352 14.76 -5.13 2.46
CA LYS A 352 14.76 -4.53 1.10
C LYS A 352 14.17 -5.50 0.08
N GLY A 353 14.70 -6.72 0.00
CA GLY A 353 14.22 -7.74 -0.94
C GLY A 353 12.74 -8.06 -0.74
N PHE A 354 12.30 -8.15 0.52
CA PHE A 354 10.90 -8.38 0.85
C PHE A 354 9.98 -7.24 0.38
N ILE A 355 10.37 -5.96 0.57
CA ILE A 355 9.60 -4.82 0.08
C ILE A 355 9.53 -4.82 -1.45
N VAL A 356 10.61 -5.16 -2.14
CA VAL A 356 10.62 -5.29 -3.61
C VAL A 356 9.74 -6.47 -4.07
N CYS A 357 9.72 -7.57 -3.33
CA CYS A 357 8.80 -8.69 -3.58
C CYS A 357 7.33 -8.25 -3.40
N CYS A 358 7.00 -7.54 -2.32
CA CYS A 358 5.65 -7.00 -2.12
C CYS A 358 5.27 -6.00 -3.22
N PHE A 359 6.19 -5.17 -3.69
CA PHE A 359 5.99 -4.31 -4.85
C PHE A 359 5.60 -5.14 -6.09
N PHE A 360 6.35 -6.20 -6.38
CA PHE A 360 6.01 -7.11 -7.48
C PHE A 360 4.64 -7.77 -7.30
N CYS A 361 4.28 -8.14 -6.07
CA CYS A 361 2.95 -8.66 -5.76
C CYS A 361 1.82 -7.65 -6.07
N PHE A 362 2.03 -6.37 -5.76
CA PHE A 362 1.09 -5.32 -6.19
C PHE A 362 0.97 -5.27 -7.71
N LEU A 363 2.08 -5.26 -8.44
CA LEU A 363 2.09 -5.23 -9.90
C LEU A 363 1.40 -6.45 -10.51
N LEU A 364 1.64 -7.66 -9.97
CA LEU A 364 0.95 -8.88 -10.40
C LEU A 364 -0.57 -8.80 -10.16
N THR A 365 -0.99 -8.21 -9.04
CA THR A 365 -2.42 -7.93 -8.82
C THR A 365 -2.93 -6.93 -9.85
N GLY A 366 -2.10 -5.96 -10.24
CA GLY A 366 -2.39 -4.94 -11.24
C GLY A 366 -2.64 -5.46 -12.64
N LEU A 367 -2.16 -6.66 -12.99
CA LEU A 367 -2.53 -7.34 -14.25
C LEU A 367 -4.03 -7.66 -14.32
N MET A 368 -4.68 -7.79 -13.15
CA MET A 368 -6.07 -8.26 -13.02
C MET A 368 -6.99 -7.26 -12.31
N GLU A 369 -6.46 -6.15 -11.80
CA GLU A 369 -7.23 -5.14 -11.05
C GLU A 369 -6.58 -3.75 -11.23
N GLY A 370 -7.38 -2.67 -11.17
CA GLY A 370 -6.86 -1.30 -11.13
C GLY A 370 -6.10 -1.03 -9.82
N LEU A 371 -4.92 -0.42 -9.90
CA LEU A 371 -4.10 -0.07 -8.73
C LEU A 371 -4.13 1.42 -8.40
N GLU A 372 -4.28 2.28 -9.40
CA GLU A 372 -4.00 3.71 -9.29
C GLU A 372 -4.86 4.43 -8.25
N ASP A 373 -6.15 4.11 -8.22
CA ASP A 373 -7.11 4.70 -7.29
C ASP A 373 -7.20 3.91 -5.97
N ARG A 374 -6.44 2.82 -5.84
CA ARG A 374 -6.48 1.96 -4.67
C ARG A 374 -5.60 2.51 -3.55
N ILE A 375 -6.25 2.90 -2.47
CA ILE A 375 -5.59 3.49 -1.30
C ILE A 375 -4.50 2.59 -0.71
N ALA A 376 -4.63 1.26 -0.81
CA ALA A 376 -3.63 0.32 -0.33
C ALA A 376 -2.32 0.42 -1.11
N PHE A 377 -2.38 0.58 -2.44
CA PHE A 377 -1.19 0.79 -3.27
C PHE A 377 -0.58 2.17 -3.05
N ASN A 378 -1.40 3.21 -2.96
CA ASN A 378 -0.97 4.57 -2.66
C ASN A 378 -0.29 4.67 -1.29
N ALA A 379 -0.82 3.95 -0.28
CA ALA A 379 -0.21 3.83 1.03
C ALA A 379 1.13 3.08 0.98
N PHE A 380 1.21 1.99 0.21
CA PHE A 380 2.47 1.29 -0.03
C PHE A 380 3.53 2.22 -0.64
N LEU A 381 3.21 2.94 -1.71
CA LEU A 381 4.12 3.92 -2.32
C LEU A 381 4.53 5.00 -1.31
N SER A 382 3.64 5.42 -0.43
CA SER A 382 3.90 6.44 0.61
C SER A 382 4.79 5.95 1.76
N VAL A 383 4.88 4.63 1.99
CA VAL A 383 5.80 4.03 2.98
C VAL A 383 7.25 4.08 2.48
N LEU A 384 7.49 3.91 1.17
CA LEU A 384 8.82 3.73 0.60
C LEU A 384 9.83 4.84 0.97
N PRO A 385 9.48 6.14 0.90
CA PRO A 385 10.38 7.23 1.30
C PRO A 385 10.75 7.22 2.79
N VAL A 386 9.90 6.61 3.62
CA VAL A 386 10.08 6.58 5.08
C VAL A 386 11.09 5.51 5.51
N LEU A 387 11.19 4.41 4.76
CA LEU A 387 11.97 3.23 5.14
C LEU A 387 13.45 3.54 5.39
N ASN A 388 14.07 4.38 4.56
CA ASN A 388 15.49 4.73 4.71
C ASN A 388 15.77 5.48 6.02
N ARG A 389 14.87 6.40 6.43
CA ARG A 389 15.03 7.13 7.69
C ARG A 389 14.89 6.22 8.91
N MET A 390 14.15 5.14 8.78
CA MET A 390 14.05 4.14 9.86
C MET A 390 15.38 3.45 10.08
N GLU A 391 16.07 3.05 9.02
CA GLU A 391 17.41 2.47 9.10
C GLU A 391 18.43 3.46 9.71
N GLU A 392 18.41 4.73 9.29
CA GLU A 392 19.26 5.79 9.84
C GLU A 392 19.02 6.01 11.33
N THR A 393 17.77 6.05 11.77
CA THR A 393 17.40 6.23 13.19
C THR A 393 17.89 5.07 14.07
N GLU A 394 17.81 3.84 13.55
CA GLU A 394 18.35 2.67 14.26
C GLU A 394 19.88 2.68 14.33
N MET A 395 20.55 3.12 13.25
CA MET A 395 22.02 3.26 13.24
C MET A 395 22.52 4.26 14.27
N LEU A 396 21.88 5.43 14.36
CA LEU A 396 22.23 6.45 15.34
C LEU A 396 22.03 5.95 16.77
N ARG A 397 20.94 5.23 17.04
CA ARG A 397 20.68 4.64 18.36
C ARG A 397 21.72 3.60 18.73
N ASN A 398 22.09 2.70 17.81
CA ASN A 398 23.10 1.67 18.05
C ASN A 398 24.49 2.28 18.30
N LYS A 399 24.85 3.34 17.60
CA LYS A 399 26.08 4.11 17.88
C LYS A 399 26.07 4.71 19.27
N LEU A 400 24.97 5.31 19.73
CA LEU A 400 24.83 5.90 21.07
C LEU A 400 24.91 4.86 22.17
N ILE A 401 24.29 3.68 21.98
CA ILE A 401 24.36 2.58 22.94
C ILE A 401 25.79 2.05 23.04
N ASN A 402 26.47 1.87 21.92
CA ASN A 402 27.85 1.37 21.89
C ASN A 402 28.86 2.38 22.48
N SER A 403 28.70 3.68 22.22
CA SER A 403 29.51 4.72 22.84
C SER A 403 29.27 4.83 24.36
N GLY A 404 28.02 4.73 24.80
CA GLY A 404 27.68 4.70 26.23
C GLY A 404 28.20 3.46 26.97
N SER A 405 28.29 2.32 26.29
CA SER A 405 28.87 1.09 26.86
C SER A 405 30.41 1.16 26.92
N GLN A 406 31.08 1.86 25.99
CA GLN A 406 32.52 2.09 26.05
C GLN A 406 32.89 3.04 27.19
N ILE A 407 32.11 4.11 27.40
CA ILE A 407 32.34 5.05 28.51
C ILE A 407 32.20 4.33 29.87
N LYS A 408 31.24 3.40 30.04
CA LYS A 408 31.12 2.60 31.23
C LYS A 408 32.24 1.58 31.42
N LYS A 409 32.86 1.07 30.36
CA LYS A 409 34.01 0.15 30.44
C LYS A 409 35.32 0.85 30.84
N HIS A 410 35.45 2.15 30.56
CA HIS A 410 36.62 2.94 30.96
C HIS A 410 36.51 3.59 32.33
N ALA A 411 35.35 3.63 32.94
CA ALA A 411 35.17 4.02 34.35
C ALA A 411 35.51 2.83 35.26
N LYS A 412 36.81 2.47 35.37
CA LYS A 412 37.29 1.56 36.42
C LYS A 412 37.04 2.21 37.77
N PRO A 413 36.48 1.49 38.74
CA PRO A 413 36.38 2.02 40.11
C PRO A 413 37.82 2.29 40.64
N VAL A 414 38.10 3.56 40.94
CA VAL A 414 39.27 3.90 41.69
C VAL A 414 39.04 3.37 43.11
N ILE A 415 39.57 2.18 43.40
CA ILE A 415 39.60 1.65 44.76
C ILE A 415 40.61 2.51 45.51
N LYS A 416 40.14 3.44 46.33
CA LYS A 416 40.94 4.11 47.33
C LYS A 416 41.20 3.10 48.44
N TYR A 417 42.43 2.56 48.47
CA TYR A 417 42.93 1.94 49.69
C TYR A 417 43.28 3.07 50.67
N SER A 418 42.49 3.27 51.71
CA SER A 418 42.91 3.99 52.90
C SER A 418 43.73 3.05 53.78
N LYS A 419 44.98 3.47 54.03
CA LYS A 419 45.79 2.89 55.11
C LYS A 419 45.31 3.42 56.44
#